data_4eb9249c31773ec2dcd1f48e2f370f02
#
_entry.id   4eb9249c31773ec2dcd1f48e2f370f02
#
_cell.length_a   1.000
_cell.length_b   1.000
_cell.length_c   1.000
_cell.angle_alpha   90.00
_cell.angle_beta   90.00
_cell.angle_gamma   90.00
#
_symmetry.space_group_name_H-M   'P 1'
#
loop_
_entity.id
_entity.type
_entity.pdbx_description
1 polymer ?
#
loop_
_entity_poly.entity_id
_entity_poly.type
_entity_poly.pdbx_seq_one_letter_code
_entity_poly.pdbx_strand_id
1 'polypeptide(L)'
;DVLGSRGLGDVYKRQDKKKVIDKMFSGGARSFSVFPLRVVYLPVEELEAPVSILVSVSKRRFKRAVKRNRVKRQIREAYRKNKHGLLQTLQDEGRQLAVAFIYLSDRLVDSVEIEERMKVALARITEKVLADVAVQKAGENATSAEKTGSAGQS
;
A
#
# COMPACT_ATOMS: atom_id res chain seq x y z
N ASP A 1 -15.21 28.64 -11.57
CA ASP A 1 -14.25 28.00 -12.46
C ASP A 1 -13.96 26.59 -11.98
N VAL A 2 -14.37 25.62 -12.78
CA VAL A 2 -14.22 24.19 -12.46
C VAL A 2 -12.72 23.82 -12.31
N LEU A 3 -11.86 24.46 -13.09
CA LEU A 3 -10.42 24.20 -13.03
C LEU A 3 -9.80 24.73 -11.72
N GLY A 4 -10.28 25.84 -11.20
CA GLY A 4 -9.78 26.38 -9.95
C GLY A 4 -10.10 25.53 -8.74
N SER A 5 -11.33 25.03 -8.62
CA SER A 5 -11.72 24.19 -7.50
C SER A 5 -11.09 22.81 -7.56
N ARG A 6 -10.92 22.24 -8.75
CA ARG A 6 -10.18 20.99 -8.93
C ARG A 6 -8.69 21.18 -8.62
N GLY A 7 -8.11 22.29 -9.01
CA GLY A 7 -6.72 22.60 -8.72
C GLY A 7 -6.44 22.66 -7.22
N LEU A 8 -7.33 23.26 -6.45
CA LEU A 8 -7.18 23.33 -5.00
C LEU A 8 -7.27 21.93 -4.35
N GLY A 9 -8.21 21.10 -4.78
CA GLY A 9 -8.33 19.73 -4.30
C GLY A 9 -7.12 18.88 -4.66
N ASP A 10 -6.59 19.03 -5.88
CA ASP A 10 -5.41 18.31 -6.33
C ASP A 10 -4.16 18.74 -5.54
N VAL A 11 -4.02 20.04 -5.22
CA VAL A 11 -2.91 20.52 -4.40
C VAL A 11 -2.94 19.89 -3.01
N TYR A 12 -4.10 19.82 -2.37
CA TYR A 12 -4.24 19.18 -1.07
C TYR A 12 -3.93 17.69 -1.14
N LYS A 13 -4.44 16.99 -2.13
CA LYS A 13 -4.16 15.56 -2.33
C LYS A 13 -2.68 15.31 -2.62
N ARG A 14 -2.03 16.19 -3.36
CA ARG A 14 -0.58 16.08 -3.64
C ARG A 14 0.25 16.27 -2.38
N GLN A 15 -0.12 17.21 -1.52
CA GLN A 15 0.58 17.45 -0.26
C GLN A 15 0.46 16.25 0.67
N ASP A 16 -0.71 15.66 0.79
CA ASP A 16 -0.94 14.46 1.61
C ASP A 16 -0.18 13.27 1.05
N LYS A 17 -0.20 13.07 -0.27
CA LYS A 17 0.57 12.02 -0.94
C LYS A 17 2.06 12.23 -0.75
N LYS A 18 2.54 13.46 -0.82
CA LYS A 18 3.95 13.77 -0.62
C LYS A 18 4.41 13.42 0.79
N LYS A 19 3.62 13.75 1.81
CA LYS A 19 3.91 13.37 3.19
C LYS A 19 3.98 11.86 3.37
N VAL A 20 3.05 11.14 2.76
CA VAL A 20 3.02 9.67 2.80
C VAL A 20 4.24 9.09 2.09
N ILE A 21 4.57 9.61 0.91
CA ILE A 21 5.75 9.19 0.13
C ILE A 21 7.02 9.43 0.95
N ASP A 22 7.17 10.60 1.55
CA ASP A 22 8.32 10.94 2.38
C ASP A 22 8.45 9.97 3.56
N LYS A 23 7.36 9.62 4.22
CA LYS A 23 7.37 8.61 5.29
C LYS A 23 7.76 7.23 4.77
N MET A 24 7.29 6.84 3.59
CA MET A 24 7.63 5.56 2.98
C MET A 24 9.12 5.43 2.71
N PHE A 25 9.78 6.52 2.31
CA PHE A 25 11.20 6.52 2.01
C PHE A 25 12.08 6.89 3.19
N SER A 26 11.53 7.32 4.32
CA SER A 26 12.29 7.70 5.51
C SER A 26 12.55 6.54 6.50
N GLY A 27 12.22 5.30 6.13
CA GLY A 27 12.60 4.13 6.89
C GLY A 27 11.51 3.48 7.74
N GLY A 28 10.29 4.03 7.75
CA GLY A 28 9.16 3.44 8.49
C GLY A 28 8.35 2.42 7.71
N ALA A 29 8.60 2.27 6.41
CA ALA A 29 7.83 1.39 5.55
C ALA A 29 8.46 0.02 5.44
N ARG A 30 7.61 -1.00 5.25
CA ARG A 30 8.05 -2.36 4.96
C ARG A 30 8.01 -2.60 3.46
N SER A 31 8.88 -3.49 2.97
CA SER A 31 8.91 -3.80 1.55
C SER A 31 9.19 -5.28 1.31
N PHE A 32 8.72 -5.75 0.17
CA PHE A 32 9.06 -7.07 -0.36
C PHE A 32 9.01 -7.02 -1.89
N SER A 33 9.58 -8.03 -2.52
CA SER A 33 9.63 -8.08 -3.98
C SER A 33 8.86 -9.29 -4.50
N VAL A 34 8.04 -9.07 -5.53
CA VAL A 34 7.42 -10.10 -6.35
C VAL A 34 7.76 -9.70 -7.79
N PHE A 35 8.93 -10.14 -8.29
CA PHE A 35 9.44 -9.69 -9.58
C PHE A 35 8.37 -9.83 -10.68
N PRO A 36 8.15 -8.85 -11.56
CA PRO A 36 8.92 -7.60 -11.73
C PRO A 36 8.48 -6.44 -10.82
N LEU A 37 7.70 -6.68 -9.78
CA LEU A 37 7.19 -5.64 -8.89
C LEU A 37 7.93 -5.64 -7.55
N ARG A 38 8.24 -4.47 -7.07
CA ARG A 38 8.62 -4.26 -5.68
C ARG A 38 7.47 -3.54 -4.98
N VAL A 39 7.08 -4.04 -3.83
CA VAL A 39 5.96 -3.49 -3.08
C VAL A 39 6.50 -2.87 -1.79
N VAL A 40 6.18 -1.60 -1.59
CA VAL A 40 6.48 -0.88 -0.35
C VAL A 40 5.15 -0.48 0.26
N TYR A 41 4.95 -0.79 1.53
CA TYR A 41 3.69 -0.46 2.20
C TYR A 41 3.94 0.13 3.58
N LEU A 42 3.06 1.04 3.97
CA LEU A 42 3.12 1.75 5.24
C LEU A 42 1.72 1.86 5.82
N PRO A 43 1.49 1.37 7.05
CA PRO A 43 0.25 1.68 7.76
C PRO A 43 0.18 3.18 8.03
N VAL A 44 -0.92 3.79 7.66
CA VAL A 44 -1.16 5.23 7.90
C VAL A 44 -2.52 5.43 8.51
N GLU A 45 -2.69 6.55 9.17
CA GLU A 45 -3.95 6.97 9.71
C GLU A 45 -4.45 8.18 8.92
N GLU A 46 -5.74 8.45 8.97
CA GLU A 46 -6.36 9.65 8.39
C GLU A 46 -6.34 9.70 6.85
N LEU A 47 -6.46 8.56 6.18
CA LEU A 47 -6.72 8.53 4.74
C LEU A 47 -8.22 8.54 4.47
N GLU A 48 -8.62 9.16 3.35
CA GLU A 48 -10.02 9.14 2.90
C GLU A 48 -10.46 7.74 2.48
N ALA A 49 -9.52 6.94 1.98
CA ALA A 49 -9.79 5.58 1.49
C ALA A 49 -8.97 4.56 2.29
N PRO A 50 -9.41 3.29 2.37
CA PRO A 50 -8.64 2.24 3.05
C PRO A 50 -7.24 2.04 2.49
N VAL A 51 -7.06 2.24 1.17
CA VAL A 51 -5.76 2.08 0.51
C VAL A 51 -5.50 3.27 -0.40
N SER A 52 -4.29 3.82 -0.30
CA SER A 52 -3.78 4.76 -1.29
C SER A 52 -2.63 4.09 -2.02
N ILE A 53 -2.71 4.07 -3.36
CA ILE A 53 -1.67 3.43 -4.16
C ILE A 53 -0.85 4.46 -4.93
N LEU A 54 0.45 4.14 -5.06
CA LEU A 54 1.39 4.87 -5.89
C LEU A 54 2.04 3.87 -6.84
N VAL A 55 2.12 4.21 -8.12
CA VAL A 55 2.79 3.36 -9.11
C VAL A 55 3.98 4.12 -9.66
N SER A 56 5.17 3.52 -9.60
CA SER A 56 6.41 4.13 -10.04
C SER A 56 7.10 3.27 -11.09
N VAL A 57 7.47 3.90 -12.20
CA VAL A 57 8.28 3.29 -13.25
C VAL A 57 9.41 4.25 -13.56
N SER A 58 10.65 3.82 -13.32
CA SER A 58 11.83 4.67 -13.45
C SER A 58 12.12 5.01 -14.92
N LYS A 59 12.60 6.24 -15.16
CA LYS A 59 13.11 6.65 -16.47
C LYS A 59 14.33 5.83 -16.90
N ARG A 60 15.06 5.25 -15.95
CA ARG A 60 16.18 4.34 -16.26
C ARG A 60 15.69 3.06 -16.92
N ARG A 61 14.52 2.56 -16.55
CA ARG A 61 13.93 1.34 -17.09
C ARG A 61 13.38 1.57 -18.50
N PHE A 62 12.65 2.69 -18.69
CA PHE A 62 12.05 3.05 -19.96
C PHE A 62 12.21 4.55 -20.20
N LYS A 63 12.98 4.92 -21.20
CA LYS A 63 13.21 6.32 -21.53
C LYS A 63 11.95 7.00 -22.08
N ARG A 64 11.11 6.27 -22.83
CA ARG A 64 9.90 6.81 -23.44
C ARG A 64 8.74 6.79 -22.44
N ALA A 65 8.08 7.93 -22.33
CA ALA A 65 6.93 8.08 -21.44
C ALA A 65 5.78 7.14 -21.80
N VAL A 66 5.60 6.84 -23.11
CA VAL A 66 4.54 5.93 -23.58
C VAL A 66 4.69 4.55 -22.95
N LYS A 67 5.91 4.01 -22.91
CA LYS A 67 6.16 2.71 -22.28
C LYS A 67 5.93 2.74 -20.77
N ARG A 68 6.40 3.79 -20.11
CA ARG A 68 6.17 3.95 -18.67
C ARG A 68 4.68 4.03 -18.34
N ASN A 69 3.94 4.80 -19.11
CA ASN A 69 2.49 4.94 -18.93
C ASN A 69 1.75 3.63 -19.16
N ARG A 70 2.20 2.84 -20.15
CA ARG A 70 1.64 1.51 -20.40
C ARG A 70 1.81 0.59 -19.18
N VAL A 71 3.01 0.54 -18.61
CA VAL A 71 3.29 -0.27 -17.43
C VAL A 71 2.47 0.21 -16.23
N LYS A 72 2.41 1.51 -16.00
CA LYS A 72 1.58 2.08 -14.93
C LYS A 72 0.12 1.69 -15.07
N ARG A 73 -0.40 1.74 -16.29
CA ARG A 73 -1.79 1.35 -16.58
C ARG A 73 -2.02 -0.12 -16.31
N GLN A 74 -1.08 -1.00 -16.71
CA GLN A 74 -1.17 -2.44 -16.45
C GLN A 74 -1.20 -2.73 -14.95
N ILE A 75 -0.35 -2.07 -14.18
CA ILE A 75 -0.28 -2.24 -12.72
C ILE A 75 -1.57 -1.75 -12.06
N ARG A 76 -2.05 -0.58 -12.43
CA ARG A 76 -3.30 -0.02 -11.89
C ARG A 76 -4.50 -0.88 -12.20
N GLU A 77 -4.58 -1.41 -13.41
CA GLU A 77 -5.66 -2.28 -13.85
C GLU A 77 -5.64 -3.61 -13.09
N ALA A 78 -4.47 -4.22 -12.93
CA ALA A 78 -4.30 -5.44 -12.16
C ALA A 78 -4.72 -5.24 -10.68
N TYR A 79 -4.33 -4.10 -10.10
CA TYR A 79 -4.76 -3.73 -8.75
C TYR A 79 -6.28 -3.56 -8.67
N ARG A 80 -6.86 -2.81 -9.59
CA ARG A 80 -8.31 -2.56 -9.61
C ARG A 80 -9.12 -3.85 -9.62
N LYS A 81 -8.68 -4.83 -10.41
CA LYS A 81 -9.36 -6.12 -10.54
C LYS A 81 -9.25 -7.00 -9.30
N ASN A 82 -8.18 -6.86 -8.53
CA ASN A 82 -7.84 -7.79 -7.45
C ASN A 82 -7.83 -7.16 -6.05
N LYS A 83 -8.22 -5.89 -5.93
CA LYS A 83 -8.13 -5.14 -4.68
C LYS A 83 -9.16 -5.53 -3.61
N HIS A 84 -10.24 -6.16 -3.98
CA HIS A 84 -11.40 -6.36 -3.10
C HIS A 84 -11.08 -7.10 -1.81
N GLY A 85 -10.28 -8.16 -1.88
CA GLY A 85 -9.89 -8.92 -0.69
C GLY A 85 -9.09 -8.08 0.29
N LEU A 86 -8.14 -7.30 -0.21
CA LEU A 86 -7.33 -6.41 0.63
C LEU A 86 -8.19 -5.31 1.24
N LEU A 87 -9.06 -4.67 0.45
CA LEU A 87 -9.95 -3.62 0.95
C LEU A 87 -10.88 -4.14 2.04
N GLN A 88 -11.45 -5.33 1.84
CA GLN A 88 -12.34 -5.95 2.83
C GLN A 88 -11.61 -6.20 4.14
N THR A 89 -10.39 -6.75 4.08
CA THR A 89 -9.56 -7.00 5.26
C THR A 89 -9.26 -5.71 6.02
N LEU A 90 -8.87 -4.65 5.30
CA LEU A 90 -8.56 -3.37 5.91
C LEU A 90 -9.77 -2.72 6.55
N GLN A 91 -10.93 -2.81 5.92
CA GLN A 91 -12.20 -2.29 6.47
C GLN A 91 -12.59 -3.07 7.73
N ASP A 92 -12.49 -4.39 7.70
CA ASP A 92 -12.83 -5.24 8.84
C ASP A 92 -11.92 -4.96 10.05
N GLU A 93 -10.65 -4.68 9.80
CA GLU A 93 -9.67 -4.39 10.85
C GLU A 93 -9.57 -2.91 11.20
N GLY A 94 -10.30 -2.04 10.49
CA GLY A 94 -10.27 -0.59 10.72
C GLY A 94 -8.90 0.03 10.43
N ARG A 95 -8.19 -0.47 9.43
CA ARG A 95 -6.84 -0.03 9.09
C ARG A 95 -6.78 0.60 7.73
N GLN A 96 -5.77 1.43 7.54
CA GLN A 96 -5.49 2.11 6.28
C GLN A 96 -4.03 1.90 5.90
N LEU A 97 -3.76 1.73 4.61
CA LEU A 97 -2.42 1.51 4.09
C LEU A 97 -2.11 2.46 2.94
N ALA A 98 -0.86 2.89 2.88
CA ALA A 98 -0.28 3.45 1.67
C ALA A 98 0.61 2.38 1.03
N VAL A 99 0.42 2.11 -0.25
CA VAL A 99 1.15 1.07 -0.98
C VAL A 99 1.78 1.66 -2.22
N ALA A 100 3.06 1.40 -2.42
CA ALA A 100 3.77 1.79 -3.64
C ALA A 100 4.18 0.53 -4.40
N PHE A 101 3.85 0.52 -5.69
CA PHE A 101 4.29 -0.52 -6.62
C PHE A 101 5.39 0.05 -7.49
N ILE A 102 6.58 -0.54 -7.43
CA ILE A 102 7.75 -0.11 -8.19
C ILE A 102 8.08 -1.19 -9.20
N TYR A 103 8.17 -0.81 -10.48
CA TYR A 103 8.49 -1.75 -11.56
C TYR A 103 10.01 -1.90 -11.66
N LEU A 104 10.49 -3.14 -11.62
CA LEU A 104 11.94 -3.45 -11.55
C LEU A 104 12.52 -3.96 -12.87
N SER A 105 11.71 -4.26 -13.88
CA SER A 105 12.19 -4.83 -15.14
C SER A 105 12.45 -3.76 -16.20
N ASP A 106 13.43 -4.00 -17.05
CA ASP A 106 13.70 -3.19 -18.24
C ASP A 106 12.87 -3.61 -19.44
N ARG A 107 12.11 -4.68 -19.30
CA ARG A 107 11.30 -5.27 -20.37
C ARG A 107 9.83 -5.11 -20.07
N LEU A 108 9.03 -5.00 -21.14
CA LEU A 108 7.58 -5.04 -21.01
C LEU A 108 7.13 -6.46 -20.74
N VAL A 109 6.18 -6.61 -19.82
CA VAL A 109 5.62 -7.89 -19.41
C VAL A 109 4.14 -7.90 -19.77
N ASP A 110 3.59 -9.06 -20.09
CA ASP A 110 2.18 -9.21 -20.43
C ASP A 110 1.29 -8.87 -19.26
N SER A 111 0.10 -8.32 -19.56
CA SER A 111 -0.88 -7.95 -18.54
C SER A 111 -1.30 -9.13 -17.68
N VAL A 112 -1.37 -10.34 -18.24
CA VAL A 112 -1.71 -11.56 -17.51
C VAL A 112 -0.65 -11.85 -16.42
N GLU A 113 0.63 -11.73 -16.79
CA GLU A 113 1.72 -11.95 -15.82
C GLU A 113 1.72 -10.88 -14.72
N ILE A 114 1.50 -9.62 -15.08
CA ILE A 114 1.37 -8.53 -14.10
C ILE A 114 0.21 -8.80 -13.14
N GLU A 115 -0.93 -9.27 -13.66
CA GLU A 115 -2.07 -9.59 -12.83
C GLU A 115 -1.78 -10.74 -11.86
N GLU A 116 -1.11 -11.80 -12.32
CA GLU A 116 -0.71 -12.92 -11.46
C GLU A 116 0.22 -12.46 -10.34
N ARG A 117 1.20 -11.63 -10.67
CA ARG A 117 2.13 -11.07 -9.68
C ARG A 117 1.42 -10.14 -8.72
N MET A 118 0.45 -9.37 -9.21
CA MET A 118 -0.37 -8.51 -8.37
C MET A 118 -1.18 -9.32 -7.36
N LYS A 119 -1.78 -10.42 -7.77
CA LYS A 119 -2.52 -11.32 -6.87
C LYS A 119 -1.63 -11.81 -5.74
N VAL A 120 -0.40 -12.25 -6.05
CA VAL A 120 0.57 -12.70 -5.04
C VAL A 120 0.95 -11.54 -4.11
N ALA A 121 1.21 -10.36 -4.67
CA ALA A 121 1.58 -9.19 -3.88
C ALA A 121 0.47 -8.78 -2.91
N LEU A 122 -0.76 -8.71 -3.37
CA LEU A 122 -1.92 -8.34 -2.53
C LEU A 122 -2.19 -9.39 -1.46
N ALA A 123 -2.04 -10.68 -1.78
CA ALA A 123 -2.16 -11.75 -0.80
C ALA A 123 -1.11 -11.62 0.31
N ARG A 124 0.13 -11.31 -0.04
CA ARG A 124 1.20 -11.10 0.94
C ARG A 124 0.95 -9.89 1.82
N ILE A 125 0.46 -8.78 1.24
CA ILE A 125 0.10 -7.59 2.02
C ILE A 125 -1.00 -7.95 3.02
N THR A 126 -2.04 -8.66 2.58
CA THR A 126 -3.14 -9.07 3.43
C THR A 126 -2.66 -9.95 4.59
N GLU A 127 -1.80 -10.93 4.32
CA GLU A 127 -1.22 -11.79 5.35
C GLU A 127 -0.42 -10.98 6.38
N LYS A 128 0.38 -10.02 5.91
CA LYS A 128 1.20 -9.18 6.78
C LYS A 128 0.36 -8.24 7.65
N VAL A 129 -0.72 -7.70 7.09
CA VAL A 129 -1.66 -6.87 7.84
C VAL A 129 -2.32 -7.69 8.94
N LEU A 130 -2.79 -8.90 8.62
CA LEU A 130 -3.41 -9.79 9.60
C LEU A 130 -2.41 -10.21 10.69
N ALA A 131 -1.17 -10.48 10.33
CA ALA A 131 -0.11 -10.81 11.28
C ALA A 131 0.17 -9.64 12.22
N ASP A 132 0.25 -8.40 11.71
CA ASP A 132 0.45 -7.21 12.52
C ASP A 132 -0.73 -6.97 13.47
N VAL A 133 -1.96 -7.20 13.01
CA VAL A 133 -3.17 -7.11 13.84
C VAL A 133 -3.12 -8.14 14.96
N ALA A 134 -2.75 -9.38 14.65
CA ALA A 134 -2.65 -10.47 15.63
C ALA A 134 -1.60 -10.15 16.71
N VAL A 135 -0.43 -9.62 16.32
CA VAL A 135 0.61 -9.21 17.26
C VAL A 135 0.13 -8.09 18.15
N GLN A 136 -0.56 -7.10 17.59
CA GLN A 136 -1.09 -5.98 18.36
C GLN A 136 -2.16 -6.44 19.35
N LYS A 137 -3.09 -7.29 18.94
CA LYS A 137 -4.12 -7.85 19.83
C LYS A 137 -3.50 -8.70 20.94
N ALA A 138 -2.48 -9.50 20.64
CA ALA A 138 -1.76 -10.30 21.63
C ALA A 138 -1.05 -9.40 22.64
N GLY A 139 -0.43 -8.31 22.19
CA GLY A 139 0.18 -7.34 23.07
C GLY A 139 -0.80 -6.64 23.99
N GLU A 140 -1.95 -6.25 23.49
CA GLU A 140 -3.04 -5.66 24.27
C GLU A 140 -3.58 -6.63 25.32
N ASN A 141 -3.81 -7.87 24.91
CA ASN A 141 -4.29 -8.92 25.83
C ASN A 141 -3.27 -9.23 26.91
N ALA A 142 -1.99 -9.30 26.58
CA ALA A 142 -0.92 -9.52 27.53
C ALA A 142 -0.84 -8.37 28.55
N THR A 143 -0.95 -7.12 28.11
CA THR A 143 -0.98 -5.95 28.97
C THR A 143 -2.19 -5.95 29.90
N SER A 144 -3.36 -6.30 29.39
CA SER A 144 -4.57 -6.43 30.18
C SER A 144 -4.46 -7.55 31.22
N ALA A 145 -3.89 -8.69 30.85
CA ALA A 145 -3.67 -9.81 31.74
C ALA A 145 -2.69 -9.47 32.86
N GLU A 146 -1.62 -8.74 32.56
CA GLU A 146 -0.67 -8.26 33.57
C GLU A 146 -1.33 -7.30 34.57
N LYS A 147 -2.13 -6.35 34.11
CA LYS A 147 -2.88 -5.43 34.96
C LYS A 147 -3.87 -6.17 35.86
N THR A 148 -4.57 -7.15 35.33
CA THR A 148 -5.52 -7.95 36.07
C THR A 148 -4.80 -8.80 37.13
N GLY A 149 -3.65 -9.37 36.78
CA GLY A 149 -2.82 -10.15 37.68
C GLY A 149 -2.27 -9.34 38.85
N SER A 150 -1.81 -8.11 38.58
CA SER A 150 -1.29 -7.25 39.68
C SER A 150 -2.42 -6.77 40.62
N ALA A 151 -3.62 -6.55 40.12
CA ALA A 151 -4.77 -6.21 40.92
C ALA A 151 -5.23 -7.37 41.82
N GLY A 152 -5.05 -8.62 41.36
CA GLY A 152 -5.41 -9.80 42.12
C GLY A 152 -4.46 -10.14 43.25
N GLN A 153 -3.28 -9.52 43.33
CA GLN A 153 -2.29 -9.77 44.39
C GLN A 153 -2.38 -8.78 45.55
N SER A 154 -3.15 -7.76 45.40
CA SER A 154 -3.37 -6.77 46.44
C SER A 154 -4.59 -7.10 47.28
#